data_9ccb5a7a53fdf22456a6da581d25b7c3
#
_entry.id   9ccb5a7a53fdf22456a6da581d25b7c3
#
_cell.length_a   1.000
_cell.length_b   1.000
_cell.length_c   1.000
_cell.angle_alpha   90.00
_cell.angle_beta   90.00
_cell.angle_gamma   90.00
#
_symmetry.space_group_name_H-M   'P 1'
#
loop_
_entity.id
_entity.type
_entity.pdbx_description
1 polymer ?
#
loop_
_entity_poly.entity_id
_entity_poly.type
_entity_poly.pdbx_seq_one_letter_code
_entity_poly.pdbx_strand_id
1 'polypeptide(L)'
;TNRGFIKAKKIGIVAAGNTSRVAETAGLRLPIESYVLQAFVSEAIKPLIPCVITFGAGHFYISQSDKGGLVFGASLDYYTSYAARGNLPAVEDTIEEAMAILPGISRIRLLRHWGGIMDMSMDGSPIIDKTDISGLYLNCGWCYGGFKATPASGFCFAHLLAKDELHPVA
;
A
#
# COMPACT_ATOMS: atom_id res chain seq x y z
N THR A 1 -22.69 -2.42 -8.69
CA THR A 1 -22.18 -1.09 -8.32
C THR A 1 -23.34 -0.19 -7.89
N ASN A 2 -23.02 0.96 -7.30
CA ASN A 2 -24.04 1.97 -6.97
C ASN A 2 -24.69 2.62 -8.21
N ARG A 3 -24.22 2.30 -9.41
CA ARG A 3 -24.75 2.81 -10.70
C ARG A 3 -25.38 1.73 -11.58
N GLY A 4 -25.55 0.50 -11.07
CA GLY A 4 -26.14 -0.60 -11.80
C GLY A 4 -25.26 -1.86 -11.83
N PHE A 5 -25.64 -2.81 -12.70
CA PHE A 5 -24.98 -4.10 -12.83
C PHE A 5 -24.08 -4.14 -14.06
N ILE A 6 -22.94 -4.80 -13.92
CA ILE A 6 -22.04 -5.14 -15.03
C ILE A 6 -21.93 -6.66 -15.08
N LYS A 7 -22.33 -7.27 -16.20
CA LYS A 7 -22.13 -8.70 -16.43
C LYS A 7 -20.74 -8.91 -17.02
N ALA A 8 -19.96 -9.79 -16.40
CA ALA A 8 -18.63 -10.19 -16.87
C ALA A 8 -18.48 -11.71 -16.77
N LYS A 9 -17.63 -12.28 -17.64
CA LYS A 9 -17.28 -13.70 -17.58
C LYS A 9 -16.25 -13.99 -16.49
N LYS A 10 -15.38 -13.03 -16.23
CA LYS A 10 -14.31 -13.09 -15.23
C LYS A 10 -14.24 -11.79 -14.45
N ILE A 11 -13.96 -11.86 -13.16
CA ILE A 11 -13.84 -10.73 -12.26
C ILE A 11 -12.51 -10.87 -11.51
N GLY A 12 -11.70 -9.82 -11.52
CA GLY A 12 -10.49 -9.72 -10.70
C GLY A 12 -10.71 -8.79 -9.52
N ILE A 13 -10.44 -9.24 -8.31
CA ILE A 13 -10.39 -8.39 -7.12
C ILE A 13 -8.96 -7.84 -6.99
N VAL A 14 -8.81 -6.54 -7.20
CA VAL A 14 -7.55 -5.78 -7.11
C VAL A 14 -7.85 -4.50 -6.33
N ALA A 15 -8.18 -4.65 -5.05
CA ALA A 15 -8.76 -3.58 -4.24
C ALA A 15 -7.85 -3.11 -3.09
N ALA A 16 -6.57 -3.55 -3.08
CA ALA A 16 -5.57 -3.22 -2.07
C ALA A 16 -6.16 -3.34 -0.65
N GLY A 17 -6.03 -2.35 0.20
CA GLY A 17 -6.53 -2.39 1.58
C GLY A 17 -8.03 -2.64 1.75
N ASN A 18 -8.82 -2.55 0.69
CA ASN A 18 -10.25 -2.91 0.73
C ASN A 18 -10.54 -4.33 0.23
N THR A 19 -9.52 -5.11 -0.09
CA THR A 19 -9.68 -6.44 -0.69
C THR A 19 -10.53 -7.37 0.16
N SER A 20 -10.28 -7.48 1.47
CA SER A 20 -11.06 -8.33 2.37
C SER A 20 -12.56 -7.96 2.38
N ARG A 21 -12.88 -6.65 2.43
CA ARG A 21 -14.28 -6.19 2.39
C ARG A 21 -14.97 -6.51 1.06
N VAL A 22 -14.24 -6.40 -0.06
CA VAL A 22 -14.78 -6.75 -1.37
C VAL A 22 -14.96 -8.26 -1.48
N ALA A 23 -13.99 -9.05 -1.01
CA ALA A 23 -14.05 -10.52 -1.02
C ALA A 23 -15.22 -11.06 -0.15
N GLU A 24 -15.48 -10.43 1.00
CA GLU A 24 -16.63 -10.77 1.86
C GLU A 24 -17.97 -10.64 1.13
N THR A 25 -18.12 -9.73 0.17
CA THR A 25 -19.34 -9.63 -0.65
C THR A 25 -19.59 -10.85 -1.52
N ALA A 26 -18.54 -11.63 -1.79
CA ALA A 26 -18.60 -12.91 -2.49
C ALA A 26 -18.54 -14.12 -1.53
N GLY A 27 -18.61 -13.89 -0.21
CA GLY A 27 -18.53 -14.93 0.82
C GLY A 27 -17.12 -15.47 1.05
N LEU A 28 -16.08 -14.82 0.54
CA LEU A 28 -14.68 -15.23 0.72
C LEU A 28 -14.07 -14.56 1.94
N ARG A 29 -13.30 -15.34 2.72
CA ARG A 29 -12.42 -14.84 3.77
C ARG A 29 -10.97 -15.05 3.33
N LEU A 30 -10.21 -13.97 3.31
CA LEU A 30 -8.81 -13.97 2.89
C LEU A 30 -7.90 -13.82 4.12
N PRO A 31 -6.68 -14.39 4.09
CA PRO A 31 -5.67 -14.20 5.13
C PRO A 31 -4.99 -12.82 4.99
N ILE A 32 -5.80 -11.78 4.97
CA ILE A 32 -5.38 -10.39 4.75
C ILE A 32 -6.03 -9.51 5.80
N GLU A 33 -5.23 -8.73 6.49
CA GLU A 33 -5.66 -7.68 7.39
C GLU A 33 -5.34 -6.31 6.82
N SER A 34 -6.19 -5.33 7.16
CA SER A 34 -6.04 -3.96 6.65
C SER A 34 -5.52 -3.04 7.73
N TYR A 35 -4.38 -2.39 7.45
CA TYR A 35 -3.74 -1.43 8.34
C TYR A 35 -3.62 -0.07 7.67
N VAL A 36 -3.56 0.98 8.47
CA VAL A 36 -3.32 2.33 7.96
C VAL A 36 -1.81 2.60 7.96
N LEU A 37 -1.28 2.88 6.78
CA LEU A 37 0.08 3.39 6.60
C LEU A 37 0.00 4.90 6.46
N GLN A 38 0.81 5.64 7.23
CA GLN A 38 0.79 7.09 7.21
C GLN A 38 1.91 7.69 6.38
N ALA A 39 1.61 8.78 5.70
CA ALA A 39 2.56 9.56 4.93
C ALA A 39 2.46 11.03 5.26
N PHE A 40 3.58 11.73 5.10
CA PHE A 40 3.79 13.10 5.53
C PHE A 40 4.35 13.96 4.40
N VAL A 41 3.99 15.23 4.39
CA VAL A 41 4.56 16.24 3.51
C VAL A 41 5.00 17.45 4.32
N SER A 42 6.25 17.88 4.11
CA SER A 42 6.80 19.08 4.71
C SER A 42 6.55 20.33 3.87
N GLU A 43 6.86 21.49 4.47
CA GLU A 43 7.10 22.70 3.70
C GLU A 43 8.27 22.51 2.70
N ALA A 44 8.31 23.36 1.69
CA ALA A 44 9.37 23.33 0.69
C ALA A 44 10.68 23.86 1.27
N ILE A 45 11.75 23.10 1.02
CA ILE A 45 13.13 23.47 1.37
C ILE A 45 13.99 23.48 0.11
N LYS A 46 15.22 24.00 0.21
CA LYS A 46 16.18 23.91 -0.88
C LYS A 46 16.45 22.45 -1.25
N PRO A 47 16.83 22.16 -2.51
CA PRO A 47 17.18 20.81 -2.92
C PRO A 47 18.22 20.19 -1.99
N LEU A 48 17.90 19.03 -1.42
CA LEU A 48 18.72 18.32 -0.46
C LEU A 48 18.86 16.84 -0.81
N ILE A 49 17.78 16.20 -1.23
CA ILE A 49 17.69 14.76 -1.48
C ILE A 49 17.42 14.52 -2.96
N PRO A 50 18.43 14.05 -3.75
CA PRO A 50 18.27 13.82 -5.19
C PRO A 50 17.67 12.46 -5.54
N CYS A 51 17.39 11.61 -4.56
CA CYS A 51 16.89 10.25 -4.75
C CYS A 51 15.90 9.87 -3.64
N VAL A 52 15.23 8.74 -3.78
CA VAL A 52 14.47 8.14 -2.69
C VAL A 52 15.44 7.42 -1.75
N ILE A 53 15.39 7.74 -0.47
CA ILE A 53 16.11 7.05 0.58
C ILE A 53 15.14 6.14 1.30
N THR A 54 15.50 4.87 1.48
CA THR A 54 14.74 3.90 2.25
C THR A 54 15.61 3.28 3.33
N PHE A 55 15.05 3.08 4.50
CA PHE A 55 15.71 2.40 5.61
C PHE A 55 14.86 1.18 6.01
N GLY A 56 15.32 0.00 5.60
CA GLY A 56 14.53 -1.24 5.68
C GLY A 56 14.18 -1.68 7.09
N ALA A 57 15.04 -1.47 8.07
CA ALA A 57 14.79 -1.89 9.46
C ALA A 57 13.64 -1.10 10.12
N GLY A 58 13.49 0.18 9.79
CA GLY A 58 12.40 1.03 10.30
C GLY A 58 11.25 1.20 9.33
N HIS A 59 11.29 0.54 8.16
CA HIS A 59 10.34 0.75 7.08
C HIS A 59 10.20 2.23 6.62
N PHE A 60 11.16 3.06 7.02
CA PHE A 60 11.17 4.48 6.72
C PHE A 60 11.56 4.75 5.26
N TYR A 61 10.89 5.68 4.64
CA TYR A 61 11.28 6.24 3.35
C TYR A 61 11.17 7.75 3.35
N ILE A 62 12.02 8.41 2.59
CA ILE A 62 11.98 9.85 2.34
C ILE A 62 12.41 10.17 0.92
N SER A 63 11.75 11.12 0.32
CA SER A 63 12.09 11.71 -0.97
C SER A 63 11.81 13.20 -0.97
N GLN A 64 12.38 13.92 -1.90
CA GLN A 64 12.09 15.33 -2.11
C GLN A 64 11.40 15.53 -3.45
N SER A 65 10.30 16.26 -3.45
CA SER A 65 9.60 16.62 -4.68
C SER A 65 10.31 17.74 -5.43
N ASP A 66 10.03 17.89 -6.72
CA ASP A 66 10.56 18.98 -7.56
C ASP A 66 10.23 20.37 -7.02
N LYS A 67 9.17 20.46 -6.21
CA LYS A 67 8.75 21.70 -5.54
C LYS A 67 9.43 21.93 -4.19
N GLY A 68 10.34 21.06 -3.79
CA GLY A 68 11.15 21.16 -2.57
C GLY A 68 10.54 20.52 -1.32
N GLY A 69 9.28 20.12 -1.31
CA GLY A 69 8.66 19.45 -0.18
C GLY A 69 9.22 18.04 0.03
N LEU A 70 9.52 17.68 1.27
CA LEU A 70 9.86 16.30 1.63
C LEU A 70 8.60 15.47 1.75
N VAL A 71 8.61 14.28 1.15
CA VAL A 71 7.56 13.26 1.28
C VAL A 71 8.17 12.06 1.99
N PHE A 72 7.62 11.66 3.10
CA PHE A 72 8.17 10.58 3.91
C PHE A 72 7.08 9.82 4.68
N GLY A 73 7.41 8.65 5.18
CA GLY A 73 6.58 7.81 5.99
C GLY A 73 7.35 6.66 6.58
N ALA A 74 6.78 6.00 7.56
CA ALA A 74 7.38 4.88 8.25
C ALA A 74 6.33 3.92 8.80
N SER A 75 5.77 4.25 9.95
CA SER A 75 5.00 3.35 10.79
C SER A 75 3.59 3.09 10.28
N LEU A 76 3.11 1.89 10.59
CA LEU A 76 1.71 1.50 10.49
C LEU A 76 0.98 1.87 11.79
N ASP A 77 -0.32 2.03 11.70
CA ASP A 77 -1.15 1.95 12.91
C ASP A 77 -1.01 0.53 13.50
N TYR A 78 -0.94 0.44 14.83
CA TYR A 78 -0.76 -0.84 15.54
C TYR A 78 -2.06 -1.66 15.67
N TYR A 79 -3.09 -1.31 14.90
CA TYR A 79 -4.39 -2.00 14.89
C TYR A 79 -5.00 -1.98 13.50
N THR A 80 -5.79 -2.99 13.21
CA THR A 80 -6.52 -3.10 11.94
C THR A 80 -7.57 -2.00 11.82
N SER A 81 -7.59 -1.30 10.69
CA SER A 81 -8.51 -0.19 10.48
C SER A 81 -8.72 0.12 9.00
N TYR A 82 -9.88 0.70 8.69
CA TYR A 82 -10.21 1.30 7.40
C TYR A 82 -10.28 2.83 7.46
N ALA A 83 -9.79 3.42 8.52
CA ALA A 83 -9.77 4.87 8.68
C ALA A 83 -8.68 5.48 7.79
N ALA A 84 -9.06 6.28 6.78
CA ALA A 84 -8.12 6.99 5.91
C ALA A 84 -7.59 8.29 6.57
N ARG A 85 -7.26 8.22 7.85
CA ARG A 85 -6.73 9.35 8.64
C ARG A 85 -5.56 8.89 9.51
N GLY A 86 -4.66 9.81 9.80
CA GLY A 86 -3.55 9.54 10.69
C GLY A 86 -3.91 9.59 12.17
N ASN A 87 -2.98 9.18 12.99
CA ASN A 87 -3.00 9.29 14.44
C ASN A 87 -1.69 9.89 14.96
N LEU A 88 -1.71 10.42 16.19
CA LEU A 88 -0.56 11.10 16.76
C LEU A 88 0.61 10.16 17.07
N PRO A 89 0.42 8.95 17.63
CA PRO A 89 1.53 8.03 17.85
C PRO A 89 2.35 7.74 16.59
N ALA A 90 1.71 7.48 15.45
CA ALA A 90 2.43 7.25 14.19
C ALA A 90 3.17 8.51 13.67
N VAL A 91 2.69 9.71 14.03
CA VAL A 91 3.43 10.95 13.76
C VAL A 91 4.72 10.98 14.58
N GLU A 92 4.64 10.70 15.90
CA GLU A 92 5.78 10.70 16.81
C GLU A 92 6.83 9.68 16.36
N ASP A 93 6.46 8.43 16.17
CA ASP A 93 7.35 7.35 15.70
C ASP A 93 8.03 7.71 14.36
N THR A 94 7.27 8.20 13.38
CA THR A 94 7.83 8.55 12.08
C THR A 94 8.80 9.72 12.16
N ILE A 95 8.54 10.72 13.00
CA ILE A 95 9.43 11.87 13.18
C ILE A 95 10.71 11.45 13.91
N GLU A 96 10.63 10.56 14.89
CA GLU A 96 11.82 10.02 15.57
C GLU A 96 12.73 9.28 14.58
N GLU A 97 12.18 8.40 13.74
CA GLU A 97 12.93 7.71 12.70
C GLU A 97 13.50 8.68 11.66
N ALA A 98 12.71 9.65 11.24
CA ALA A 98 13.16 10.69 10.30
C ALA A 98 14.33 11.51 10.87
N MET A 99 14.28 11.88 12.13
CA MET A 99 15.34 12.63 12.83
C MET A 99 16.62 11.81 13.02
N ALA A 100 16.50 10.50 13.20
CA ALA A 100 17.67 9.62 13.28
C ALA A 100 18.46 9.59 11.97
N ILE A 101 17.77 9.68 10.82
CA ILE A 101 18.40 9.65 9.49
C ILE A 101 18.77 11.06 9.01
N LEU A 102 17.88 12.01 9.20
CA LEU A 102 18.01 13.39 8.75
C LEU A 102 17.72 14.37 9.91
N PRO A 103 18.68 14.63 10.82
CA PRO A 103 18.43 15.48 12.01
C PRO A 103 17.85 16.86 11.70
N GLY A 104 18.17 17.41 10.53
CA GLY A 104 17.67 18.71 10.07
C GLY A 104 16.15 18.78 9.90
N ILE A 105 15.48 17.63 9.80
CA ILE A 105 14.00 17.58 9.64
C ILE A 105 13.27 18.16 10.85
N SER A 106 13.88 18.15 12.03
CA SER A 106 13.33 18.73 13.26
C SER A 106 13.01 20.22 13.18
N ARG A 107 13.56 20.91 12.18
CA ARG A 107 13.34 22.36 11.96
C ARG A 107 12.36 22.64 10.82
N ILE A 108 11.82 21.61 10.19
CA ILE A 108 10.96 21.70 9.01
C ILE A 108 9.52 21.52 9.44
N ARG A 109 8.62 22.36 8.95
CA ARG A 109 7.19 22.27 9.28
C ARG A 109 6.50 21.18 8.49
N LEU A 110 5.69 20.39 9.17
CA LEU A 110 4.76 19.50 8.51
C LEU A 110 3.56 20.30 7.99
N LEU A 111 3.23 20.13 6.72
CA LEU A 111 2.07 20.79 6.12
C LEU A 111 0.82 19.91 6.18
N ARG A 112 0.98 18.60 6.02
CA ARG A 112 -0.11 17.64 6.12
C ARG A 112 0.41 16.24 6.34
N HIS A 113 -0.47 15.40 6.90
CA HIS A 113 -0.31 13.95 6.86
C HIS A 113 -1.65 13.29 6.51
N TRP A 114 -1.58 12.07 6.01
CA TRP A 114 -2.74 11.26 5.67
C TRP A 114 -2.44 9.78 5.85
N GLY A 115 -3.51 8.98 5.96
CA GLY A 115 -3.41 7.53 6.00
C GLY A 115 -3.91 6.90 4.71
N GLY A 116 -3.21 5.87 4.24
CA GLY A 116 -3.64 4.96 3.18
C GLY A 116 -3.88 3.57 3.76
N ILE A 117 -4.92 2.90 3.30
CA ILE A 117 -5.24 1.56 3.77
C ILE A 117 -4.44 0.54 2.96
N MET A 118 -3.67 -0.27 3.66
CA MET A 118 -2.78 -1.28 3.12
C MET A 118 -3.27 -2.68 3.42
N ASP A 119 -3.11 -3.61 2.49
CA ASP A 119 -3.44 -5.03 2.60
C ASP A 119 -2.22 -5.84 3.06
N MET A 120 -2.25 -6.28 4.30
CA MET A 120 -1.19 -7.11 4.88
C MET A 120 -1.60 -8.57 4.83
N SER A 121 -0.87 -9.37 4.06
CA SER A 121 -0.95 -10.83 4.15
C SER A 121 -0.22 -11.35 5.38
N MET A 122 -0.55 -12.55 5.85
CA MET A 122 0.00 -13.11 7.10
C MET A 122 1.50 -13.39 7.02
N ASP A 123 2.03 -13.66 5.84
CA ASP A 123 3.43 -14.01 5.58
C ASP A 123 4.20 -12.91 4.81
N GLY A 124 3.55 -11.79 4.52
CA GLY A 124 4.15 -10.70 3.73
C GLY A 124 4.20 -10.97 2.23
N SER A 125 3.65 -12.09 1.76
CA SER A 125 3.64 -12.48 0.34
C SER A 125 2.34 -12.09 -0.34
N PRO A 126 2.38 -11.63 -1.61
CA PRO A 126 1.17 -11.32 -2.36
C PRO A 126 0.41 -12.58 -2.77
N ILE A 127 -0.87 -12.41 -3.05
CA ILE A 127 -1.76 -13.45 -3.55
C ILE A 127 -2.16 -13.10 -4.98
N ILE A 128 -1.72 -13.91 -5.94
CA ILE A 128 -2.18 -13.88 -7.33
C ILE A 128 -2.70 -15.27 -7.67
N ASP A 129 -4.02 -15.46 -7.62
CA ASP A 129 -4.61 -16.78 -7.87
C ASP A 129 -6.10 -16.69 -8.23
N LYS A 130 -6.65 -17.83 -8.61
CA LYS A 130 -8.10 -18.07 -8.68
C LYS A 130 -8.64 -18.38 -7.29
N THR A 131 -9.93 -18.16 -7.16
CA THR A 131 -10.68 -18.60 -5.99
C THR A 131 -11.46 -19.87 -6.27
N ASP A 132 -12.07 -20.46 -5.25
CA ASP A 132 -13.02 -21.57 -5.41
C ASP A 132 -14.30 -21.15 -6.16
N ILE A 133 -14.53 -19.86 -6.34
CA ILE A 133 -15.64 -19.32 -7.12
C ILE A 133 -15.23 -19.20 -8.57
N SER A 134 -15.85 -19.97 -9.45
CA SER A 134 -15.56 -19.96 -10.87
C SER A 134 -15.63 -18.55 -11.48
N GLY A 135 -14.56 -18.13 -12.15
CA GLY A 135 -14.43 -16.83 -12.78
C GLY A 135 -14.07 -15.67 -11.82
N LEU A 136 -13.75 -15.96 -10.57
CA LEU A 136 -13.31 -14.95 -9.60
C LEU A 136 -11.83 -15.14 -9.26
N TYR A 137 -11.03 -14.07 -9.42
CA TYR A 137 -9.58 -14.06 -9.30
C TYR A 137 -9.12 -12.96 -8.34
N LEU A 138 -7.94 -13.17 -7.75
CA LEU A 138 -7.33 -12.26 -6.77
C LEU A 138 -5.97 -11.77 -7.25
N ASN A 139 -5.69 -10.49 -7.02
CA ASN A 139 -4.34 -9.91 -7.02
C ASN A 139 -4.26 -8.89 -5.89
N CYS A 140 -3.73 -9.30 -4.75
CA CYS A 140 -3.82 -8.56 -3.50
C CYS A 140 -2.73 -8.99 -2.49
N GLY A 141 -2.76 -8.42 -1.28
CA GLY A 141 -1.83 -8.77 -0.21
C GLY A 141 -0.39 -8.29 -0.46
N TRP A 142 -0.24 -7.18 -1.18
CA TRP A 142 1.07 -6.67 -1.61
C TRP A 142 1.87 -5.97 -0.51
N CYS A 143 1.27 -5.76 0.65
CA CYS A 143 1.94 -5.13 1.79
C CYS A 143 2.64 -3.82 1.37
N TYR A 144 3.95 -3.72 1.61
CA TYR A 144 4.77 -2.57 1.23
C TYR A 144 5.25 -2.60 -0.24
N GLY A 145 5.04 -3.72 -0.93
CA GLY A 145 5.64 -4.00 -2.24
C GLY A 145 4.83 -3.58 -3.45
N GLY A 146 3.56 -3.21 -3.29
CA GLY A 146 2.59 -3.11 -4.37
C GLY A 146 2.96 -2.16 -5.50
N PHE A 147 3.39 -0.94 -5.17
CA PHE A 147 3.70 0.07 -6.20
C PHE A 147 4.82 -0.38 -7.15
N LYS A 148 5.95 -0.81 -6.60
CA LYS A 148 7.10 -1.25 -7.41
C LYS A 148 6.84 -2.55 -8.17
N ALA A 149 5.95 -3.40 -7.66
CA ALA A 149 5.59 -4.66 -8.31
C ALA A 149 4.49 -4.53 -9.37
N THR A 150 3.85 -3.37 -9.51
CA THR A 150 2.70 -3.14 -10.41
C THR A 150 2.89 -3.70 -11.83
N PRO A 151 4.02 -3.47 -12.53
CA PRO A 151 4.18 -3.99 -13.89
C PRO A 151 4.22 -5.53 -13.95
N ALA A 152 4.98 -6.14 -13.05
CA ALA A 152 5.13 -7.60 -13.01
C ALA A 152 3.83 -8.28 -12.54
N SER A 153 3.22 -7.78 -11.48
CA SER A 153 1.95 -8.33 -10.97
C SER A 153 0.82 -8.19 -11.98
N GLY A 154 0.75 -7.05 -12.67
CA GLY A 154 -0.22 -6.83 -13.73
C GLY A 154 -0.04 -7.79 -14.90
N PHE A 155 1.21 -8.07 -15.30
CA PHE A 155 1.53 -9.05 -16.34
C PHE A 155 1.12 -10.46 -15.93
N CYS A 156 1.50 -10.92 -14.73
CA CYS A 156 1.13 -12.25 -14.23
C CYS A 156 -0.38 -12.39 -14.06
N PHE A 157 -1.04 -11.38 -13.56
CA PHE A 157 -2.49 -11.39 -13.39
C PHE A 157 -3.25 -11.37 -14.72
N ALA A 158 -2.77 -10.63 -15.72
CA ALA A 158 -3.34 -10.64 -17.07
C ALA A 158 -3.21 -12.02 -17.73
N HIS A 159 -2.07 -12.71 -17.53
CA HIS A 159 -1.88 -14.07 -17.99
C HIS A 159 -2.89 -15.04 -17.33
N LEU A 160 -3.02 -14.96 -16.00
CA LEU A 160 -3.98 -15.77 -15.25
C LEU A 160 -5.42 -15.56 -15.75
N LEU A 161 -5.83 -14.30 -15.92
CA LEU A 161 -7.16 -13.98 -16.45
C LEU A 161 -7.39 -14.48 -17.87
N ALA A 162 -6.36 -14.43 -18.73
CA ALA A 162 -6.48 -14.82 -20.13
C ALA A 162 -6.48 -16.34 -20.31
N LYS A 163 -5.58 -17.04 -19.62
CA LYS A 163 -5.32 -18.47 -19.84
C LYS A 163 -5.86 -19.40 -18.77
N ASP A 164 -6.30 -18.86 -17.64
CA ASP A 164 -6.75 -19.63 -16.48
C ASP A 164 -5.65 -20.48 -15.81
N GLU A 165 -4.41 -20.06 -16.03
CA GLU A 165 -3.19 -20.69 -15.52
C GLU A 165 -2.29 -19.65 -14.88
N LEU A 166 -1.60 -20.02 -13.79
CA LEU A 166 -0.58 -19.17 -13.18
C LEU A 166 0.59 -18.98 -14.18
N HIS A 167 1.12 -17.77 -14.20
CA HIS A 167 2.34 -17.51 -14.96
C HIS A 167 3.54 -18.19 -14.28
N PRO A 168 4.49 -18.83 -15.03
CA PRO A 168 5.63 -19.55 -14.42
C PRO A 168 6.52 -18.74 -13.48
N VAL A 169 6.40 -17.42 -13.47
CA VAL A 169 7.14 -16.52 -12.55
C VAL A 169 6.26 -15.90 -11.47
N ALA A 170 5.00 -16.33 -11.34
CA ALA A 170 4.08 -15.88 -10.30
C ALA A 170 4.19 -16.75 -9.05
#